data_f3f0c9cea0a24f4e667328028a247188
#
_entry.id   f3f0c9cea0a24f4e667328028a247188
#
_cell.length_a   1.000
_cell.length_b   1.000
_cell.length_c   1.000
_cell.angle_alpha   90.00
_cell.angle_beta   90.00
_cell.angle_gamma   90.00
#
_symmetry.space_group_name_H-M   'P 1'
#
loop_
_entity.id
_entity.type
_entity.pdbx_description
1 polymer ?
#
loop_
_entity_poly.entity_id
_entity_poly.type
_entity_poly.pdbx_seq_one_letter_code
_entity_poly.pdbx_strand_id
1 'polypeptide(L)'
;MKKLVILVTHEGLGQVDSADRHFSMEMFDRFLHALESQAARPTAICFYTAGVKLVCEGSPALLGLQLLQGMGVHLLVCRTCLEHFQMTGKTKVGEVRGMNEIVALLSDADSVITV
;
A
#
# COMPACT_ATOMS: atom_id res chain seq x y z
N MET A 1 -6.77 2.02 21.24
CA MET A 1 -5.61 2.04 20.34
C MET A 1 -5.83 3.05 19.23
N LYS A 2 -4.79 3.78 18.87
CA LYS A 2 -4.88 4.72 17.78
C LYS A 2 -4.95 3.97 16.44
N LYS A 3 -5.83 4.43 15.57
CA LYS A 3 -5.97 3.91 14.23
C LYS A 3 -5.07 4.70 13.29
N LEU A 4 -4.01 4.06 12.82
CA LEU A 4 -3.10 4.64 11.85
C LEU A 4 -3.37 4.01 10.49
N VAL A 5 -3.56 4.83 9.47
CA VAL A 5 -3.70 4.36 8.10
C VAL A 5 -2.56 4.93 7.27
N ILE A 6 -1.94 4.09 6.47
CA ILE A 6 -0.89 4.51 5.54
C ILE A 6 -1.47 4.54 4.14
N LEU A 7 -1.23 5.63 3.43
CA LEU A 7 -1.72 5.83 2.08
C LEU A 7 -0.55 5.79 1.10
N VAL A 8 -0.58 4.83 0.18
CA VAL A 8 0.49 4.62 -0.80
C VAL A 8 -0.01 5.08 -2.16
N THR A 9 0.62 6.13 -2.68
CA THR A 9 0.18 6.80 -3.90
C THR A 9 1.14 6.67 -5.07
N HIS A 10 2.33 6.14 -4.82
CA HIS A 10 3.39 5.99 -5.82
C HIS A 10 3.82 4.54 -5.95
N GLU A 11 4.53 4.23 -7.00
CA GLU A 11 5.06 2.89 -7.29
C GLU A 11 6.33 2.60 -6.46
N GLY A 12 6.44 3.17 -5.29
CA GLY A 12 7.56 3.05 -4.37
C GLY A 12 7.38 4.01 -3.23
N LEU A 13 8.45 4.32 -2.52
CA LEU A 13 8.41 5.27 -1.41
C LEU A 13 8.69 6.67 -1.96
N GLY A 14 7.64 7.51 -1.96
CA GLY A 14 7.74 8.88 -2.44
C GLY A 14 7.78 9.00 -3.96
N GLN A 15 7.79 10.24 -4.43
CA GLN A 15 7.86 10.56 -5.85
C GLN A 15 9.31 10.76 -6.25
N VAL A 16 9.76 10.03 -7.27
CA VAL A 16 11.12 10.10 -7.78
C VAL A 16 11.11 10.13 -9.31
N ASP A 17 12.23 10.51 -9.90
CA ASP A 17 12.41 10.42 -11.34
C ASP A 17 12.52 8.96 -11.78
N SER A 18 12.26 8.70 -13.04
CA SER A 18 12.29 7.35 -13.59
C SER A 18 13.64 6.65 -13.40
N ALA A 19 14.73 7.43 -13.37
CA ALA A 19 16.08 6.89 -13.13
C ALA A 19 16.20 6.28 -11.72
N ASP A 20 15.42 6.77 -10.76
CA ASP A 20 15.46 6.32 -9.37
C ASP A 20 14.28 5.40 -9.01
N ARG A 21 13.54 4.94 -10.02
CA ARG A 21 12.37 4.08 -9.80
C ARG A 21 12.71 2.84 -8.98
N HIS A 22 13.79 2.17 -9.32
CA HIS A 22 14.21 0.96 -8.63
C HIS A 22 14.59 1.25 -7.17
N PHE A 23 15.31 2.35 -6.95
CA PHE A 23 15.66 2.79 -5.60
C PHE A 23 14.43 3.09 -4.76
N SER A 24 13.44 3.75 -5.33
CA SER A 24 12.18 4.05 -4.65
C SER A 24 11.45 2.77 -4.23
N MET A 25 11.49 1.74 -5.07
CA MET A 25 10.87 0.45 -4.76
C MET A 25 11.62 -0.27 -3.64
N GLU A 26 12.96 -0.21 -3.64
CA GLU A 26 13.76 -0.75 -2.55
C GLU A 26 13.47 -0.04 -1.23
N MET A 27 13.32 1.29 -1.27
CA MET A 27 13.00 2.07 -0.08
C MET A 27 11.64 1.71 0.47
N PHE A 28 10.68 1.43 -0.40
CA PHE A 28 9.36 0.99 0.04
C PHE A 28 9.46 -0.35 0.79
N ASP A 29 10.25 -1.29 0.28
CA ASP A 29 10.45 -2.57 0.94
C ASP A 29 11.07 -2.38 2.34
N ARG A 30 12.08 -1.50 2.45
CA ARG A 30 12.69 -1.17 3.75
C ARG A 30 11.68 -0.54 4.70
N PHE A 31 10.80 0.31 4.17
CA PHE A 31 9.73 0.92 4.95
C PHE A 31 8.79 -0.14 5.52
N LEU A 32 8.42 -1.14 4.72
CA LEU A 32 7.57 -2.25 5.17
C LEU A 32 8.25 -3.06 6.28
N HIS A 33 9.54 -3.34 6.13
CA HIS A 33 10.28 -4.06 7.17
C HIS A 33 10.35 -3.28 8.48
N ALA A 34 10.49 -1.96 8.40
CA ALA A 34 10.48 -1.11 9.58
C ALA A 34 9.11 -1.12 10.26
N LEU A 35 8.03 -1.10 9.48
CA LEU A 35 6.68 -1.22 10.03
C LEU A 35 6.46 -2.55 10.74
N GLU A 36 6.95 -3.62 10.16
CA GLU A 36 6.82 -4.97 10.72
C GLU A 36 7.43 -5.05 12.13
N SER A 37 8.53 -4.34 12.35
CA SER A 37 9.24 -4.38 13.63
C SER A 37 8.67 -3.42 14.68
N GLN A 38 7.71 -2.55 14.31
CA GLN A 38 7.10 -1.64 15.27
C GLN A 38 6.07 -2.36 16.14
N ALA A 39 5.98 -1.94 17.41
CA ALA A 39 4.98 -2.48 18.33
C ALA A 39 3.57 -2.04 17.91
N ALA A 40 3.42 -0.80 17.45
CA ALA A 40 2.16 -0.26 16.98
C ALA A 40 2.14 -0.26 15.44
N ARG A 41 1.51 -1.27 14.86
CA ARG A 41 1.40 -1.39 13.41
C ARG A 41 0.21 -0.61 12.89
N PRO A 42 0.20 -0.23 11.60
CA PRO A 42 -0.96 0.43 11.03
C PRO A 42 -2.17 -0.49 11.03
N THR A 43 -3.36 0.09 11.13
CA THR A 43 -4.62 -0.64 11.00
C THR A 43 -4.81 -1.10 9.55
N ALA A 44 -4.45 -0.23 8.61
CA ALA A 44 -4.62 -0.50 7.19
C ALA A 44 -3.58 0.25 6.35
N ILE A 45 -3.31 -0.27 5.18
CA ILE A 45 -2.54 0.40 4.14
C ILE A 45 -3.44 0.43 2.90
N CYS A 46 -3.68 1.63 2.39
CA CYS A 46 -4.51 1.83 1.20
C CYS A 46 -3.63 2.21 0.01
N PHE A 47 -3.91 1.60 -1.13
CA PHE A 47 -3.14 1.80 -2.36
C PHE A 47 -4.05 2.40 -3.42
N TYR A 48 -3.68 3.55 -3.97
CA TYR A 48 -4.38 4.13 -5.11
C TYR A 48 -3.39 4.84 -6.05
N THR A 49 -3.88 5.25 -7.22
CA THR A 49 -3.06 5.73 -8.32
C THR A 49 -1.93 4.73 -8.61
N ALA A 50 -0.69 5.15 -8.82
CA ALA A 50 0.39 4.23 -9.15
C ALA A 50 0.74 3.25 -8.01
N GLY A 51 0.30 3.54 -6.78
CA GLY A 51 0.54 2.66 -5.64
C GLY A 51 -0.06 1.27 -5.80
N VAL A 52 -1.13 1.12 -6.58
CA VAL A 52 -1.75 -0.20 -6.81
C VAL A 52 -0.81 -1.20 -7.48
N LYS A 53 0.20 -0.70 -8.20
CA LYS A 53 1.17 -1.58 -8.87
C LYS A 53 1.98 -2.41 -7.89
N LEU A 54 2.14 -1.93 -6.65
CA LEU A 54 2.93 -2.60 -5.62
C LEU A 54 2.28 -3.88 -5.08
N VAL A 55 0.97 -4.03 -5.24
CA VAL A 55 0.25 -5.23 -4.80
C VAL A 55 0.03 -6.24 -5.92
N CYS A 56 0.49 -5.94 -7.12
CA CYS A 56 0.28 -6.78 -8.30
C CYS A 56 1.46 -7.69 -8.56
N GLU A 57 1.24 -8.70 -9.39
CA GLU A 57 2.30 -9.65 -9.78
C GLU A 57 3.52 -8.92 -10.32
N GLY A 58 4.70 -9.42 -9.97
CA GLY A 58 5.97 -8.81 -10.36
C GLY A 58 6.48 -7.75 -9.39
N SER A 59 5.69 -7.34 -8.39
CA SER A 59 6.14 -6.35 -7.41
C SER A 59 7.20 -6.96 -6.48
N PRO A 60 8.30 -6.23 -6.21
CA PRO A 60 9.30 -6.69 -5.24
C PRO A 60 8.82 -6.56 -3.79
N ALA A 61 7.70 -5.88 -3.54
CA ALA A 61 7.17 -5.64 -2.20
C ALA A 61 6.19 -6.72 -1.73
N LEU A 62 5.86 -7.71 -2.55
CA LEU A 62 4.80 -8.67 -2.22
C LEU A 62 5.05 -9.45 -0.94
N LEU A 63 6.27 -9.90 -0.70
CA LEU A 63 6.58 -10.67 0.51
C LEU A 63 6.36 -9.83 1.78
N GLY A 64 6.88 -8.61 1.80
CA GLY A 64 6.69 -7.70 2.93
C GLY A 64 5.22 -7.37 3.17
N LEU A 65 4.46 -7.15 2.09
CA LEU A 65 3.03 -6.88 2.20
C LEU A 65 2.27 -8.10 2.71
N GLN A 66 2.61 -9.30 2.25
CA GLN A 66 2.00 -10.54 2.73
C GLN A 66 2.24 -10.73 4.22
N LEU A 67 3.44 -10.44 4.70
CA LEU A 67 3.78 -10.54 6.12
C LEU A 67 2.92 -9.60 6.95
N LEU A 68 2.80 -8.34 6.54
CA LEU A 68 1.95 -7.37 7.24
C LEU A 68 0.49 -7.78 7.24
N GLN A 69 -0.01 -8.28 6.12
CA GLN A 69 -1.38 -8.78 6.02
C GLN A 69 -1.60 -9.94 6.99
N GLY A 70 -0.65 -10.86 7.09
CA GLY A 70 -0.68 -11.96 8.04
C GLY A 70 -0.64 -11.52 9.49
N MET A 71 -0.13 -10.32 9.76
CA MET A 71 -0.09 -9.70 11.08
C MET A 71 -1.35 -8.90 11.42
N GLY A 72 -2.35 -8.92 10.55
CA GLY A 72 -3.62 -8.24 10.79
C GLY A 72 -3.75 -6.86 10.18
N VAL A 73 -2.77 -6.42 9.39
CA VAL A 73 -2.86 -5.14 8.67
C VAL A 73 -3.74 -5.33 7.44
N HIS A 74 -4.80 -4.53 7.32
CA HIS A 74 -5.69 -4.59 6.17
C HIS A 74 -5.05 -3.86 4.99
N LEU A 75 -5.06 -4.50 3.82
CA LEU A 75 -4.53 -3.89 2.59
C LEU A 75 -5.71 -3.66 1.65
N LEU A 76 -5.99 -2.40 1.32
CA LEU A 76 -7.07 -2.03 0.41
C LEU A 76 -6.49 -1.48 -0.88
N VAL A 77 -7.02 -1.94 -2.01
CA VAL A 77 -6.49 -1.61 -3.34
C VAL A 77 -7.61 -0.98 -4.16
N CYS A 78 -7.38 0.21 -4.69
CA CYS A 78 -8.38 0.95 -5.46
C CYS A 78 -8.70 0.25 -6.79
N ARG A 79 -9.98 -0.13 -6.94
CA ARG A 79 -10.46 -0.81 -8.16
C ARG A 79 -10.27 0.04 -9.41
N THR A 80 -10.67 1.30 -9.35
CA THR A 80 -10.58 2.22 -10.50
C THR A 80 -9.15 2.37 -10.99
N CYS A 81 -8.19 2.43 -10.06
CA CYS A 81 -6.78 2.56 -10.41
C CYS A 81 -6.25 1.30 -11.09
N LEU A 82 -6.67 0.11 -10.62
CA LEU A 82 -6.31 -1.15 -11.28
C LEU A 82 -6.84 -1.18 -12.71
N GLU A 83 -8.08 -0.73 -12.91
CA GLU A 83 -8.68 -0.67 -14.25
C GLU A 83 -7.90 0.26 -15.16
N HIS A 84 -7.53 1.43 -14.65
CA HIS A 84 -6.77 2.42 -15.42
C HIS A 84 -5.43 1.85 -15.91
N PHE A 85 -4.73 1.10 -15.07
CA PHE A 85 -3.43 0.52 -15.40
C PHE A 85 -3.55 -0.86 -16.05
N GLN A 86 -4.78 -1.32 -16.35
CA GLN A 86 -5.03 -2.63 -16.96
C GLN A 86 -4.46 -3.77 -16.11
N MET A 87 -4.59 -3.67 -14.81
CA MET A 87 -4.06 -4.64 -13.84
C MET A 87 -5.17 -5.38 -13.09
N THR A 88 -6.41 -5.30 -13.55
CA THR A 88 -7.52 -6.04 -12.95
C THR A 88 -7.22 -7.53 -12.97
N GLY A 89 -7.40 -8.19 -11.82
CA GLY A 89 -7.12 -9.62 -11.68
C GLY A 89 -5.65 -9.96 -11.45
N LYS A 90 -4.76 -8.97 -11.39
CA LYS A 90 -3.32 -9.19 -11.20
C LYS A 90 -2.86 -8.96 -9.77
N THR A 91 -3.76 -8.64 -8.85
CA THR A 91 -3.41 -8.44 -7.45
C THR A 91 -3.01 -9.76 -6.80
N LYS A 92 -1.97 -9.73 -5.98
CA LYS A 92 -1.47 -10.91 -5.24
C LYS A 92 -1.69 -10.78 -3.74
N VAL A 93 -1.93 -9.58 -3.25
CA VAL A 93 -2.23 -9.31 -1.84
C VAL A 93 -3.29 -8.23 -1.78
N GLY A 94 -3.97 -8.15 -0.64
CA GLY A 94 -4.95 -7.10 -0.37
C GLY A 94 -6.31 -7.39 -0.95
N GLU A 95 -7.24 -6.48 -0.66
CA GLU A 95 -8.61 -6.56 -1.11
C GLU A 95 -8.91 -5.40 -2.04
N VAL A 96 -9.50 -5.70 -3.19
CA VAL A 96 -9.92 -4.68 -4.15
C VAL A 96 -11.20 -4.04 -3.64
N ARG A 97 -11.19 -2.71 -3.48
CA ARG A 97 -12.30 -1.95 -2.93
C ARG A 97 -12.50 -0.66 -3.72
N GLY A 98 -13.69 -0.07 -3.57
CA GLY A 98 -13.98 1.23 -4.16
C GLY A 98 -13.44 2.37 -3.31
N MET A 99 -13.38 3.57 -3.91
CA MET A 99 -12.90 4.76 -3.22
C MET A 99 -13.73 5.09 -1.97
N ASN A 100 -15.03 4.79 -1.97
CA ASN A 100 -15.88 5.05 -0.81
C ASN A 100 -15.38 4.31 0.44
N GLU A 101 -14.93 3.08 0.30
CA GLU A 101 -14.40 2.31 1.42
C GLU A 101 -13.06 2.83 1.88
N ILE A 102 -12.21 3.27 0.95
CA ILE A 102 -10.92 3.88 1.27
C ILE A 102 -11.13 5.17 2.03
N VAL A 103 -12.03 6.03 1.56
CA VAL A 103 -12.35 7.30 2.23
C VAL A 103 -12.91 7.05 3.63
N ALA A 104 -13.75 6.03 3.78
CA ALA A 104 -14.30 5.70 5.10
C ALA A 104 -13.20 5.34 6.09
N LEU A 105 -12.20 4.57 5.66
CA LEU A 105 -11.05 4.26 6.50
C LEU A 105 -10.22 5.49 6.85
N LEU A 106 -9.98 6.35 5.88
CA LEU A 106 -9.21 7.57 6.09
C LEU A 106 -9.94 8.51 7.06
N SER A 107 -11.27 8.60 6.94
CA SER A 107 -12.09 9.46 7.81
C SER A 107 -12.15 8.96 9.25
N ASP A 108 -12.07 7.66 9.45
CA ASP A 108 -12.13 7.04 10.77
C ASP A 108 -10.75 6.97 11.45
N ALA A 109 -9.68 7.21 10.72
CA ALA A 109 -8.32 7.10 11.24
C ALA A 109 -7.99 8.24 12.21
N ASP A 110 -7.23 7.95 13.25
CA ASP A 110 -6.68 8.96 14.16
C ASP A 110 -5.54 9.71 13.50
N SER A 111 -4.78 9.02 12.64
CA SER A 111 -3.72 9.65 11.85
C SER A 111 -3.56 8.92 10.51
N VAL A 112 -3.11 9.67 9.51
CA VAL A 112 -2.86 9.16 8.16
C VAL A 112 -1.47 9.59 7.75
N ILE A 113 -0.67 8.64 7.29
CA ILE A 113 0.66 8.90 6.73
C ILE A 113 0.58 8.60 5.23
N THR A 114 0.96 9.58 4.41
CA THR A 114 1.02 9.41 2.95
C THR A 114 2.46 9.22 2.52
N VAL A 115 2.70 8.19 1.76
CA VAL A 115 4.04 7.88 1.24
C VAL A 115 4.06 7.72 -0.26
#